data_62c083ea69acc41a7276d446dbea0f9c
#
_entry.id   62c083ea69acc41a7276d446dbea0f9c
#
_cell.length_a   1.000
_cell.length_b   1.000
_cell.length_c   1.000
_cell.angle_alpha   90.00
_cell.angle_beta   90.00
_cell.angle_gamma   90.00
#
_symmetry.space_group_name_H-M   'P 1'
#
loop_
_entity.id
_entity.type
_entity.pdbx_description
1 polymer ?
#
loop_
_entity_poly.entity_id
_entity_poly.type
_entity_poly.pdbx_seq_one_letter_code
_entity_poly.pdbx_strand_id
1 'polypeptide(L)'
;MSNYKFKTTNIRGKKYVEVNERIKFFRQEDQYKNWGILTDFPLIDSEQCMCVCTITTPDGQAVSQGTAHEVRGASNINKTSYVENCETSAVGRALAMLGIGIDTSIASANEVQDAIAKQEELSQKPLVHKLSKALDAPVENIMDKAVGYIKSQSDKRKAFDAITKKYG
;
A
#
# COMPACT_ATOMS: atom_id res chain seq x y z
N MET A 1 -24.56 19.12 8.87
CA MET A 1 -23.18 18.61 8.60
C MET A 1 -22.90 17.55 9.64
N SER A 2 -22.54 16.35 9.21
CA SER A 2 -22.19 15.26 10.13
C SER A 2 -20.98 15.65 10.98
N ASN A 3 -21.08 15.41 12.29
CA ASN A 3 -19.97 15.66 13.23
C ASN A 3 -19.08 14.41 13.38
N TYR A 4 -19.02 13.58 12.33
CA TYR A 4 -18.26 12.35 12.32
C TYR A 4 -16.75 12.63 12.37
N LYS A 5 -16.08 12.07 13.35
CA LYS A 5 -14.64 12.21 13.52
C LYS A 5 -13.95 10.97 12.98
N PHE A 6 -13.35 11.09 11.81
CA PHE A 6 -12.55 10.01 11.24
C PHE A 6 -11.35 9.64 12.11
N LYS A 7 -11.19 8.35 12.36
CA LYS A 7 -9.93 7.82 12.89
C LYS A 7 -8.85 7.92 11.82
N THR A 8 -7.69 8.42 12.18
CA THR A 8 -6.59 8.64 11.25
C THR A 8 -5.32 7.93 11.72
N THR A 9 -4.54 7.44 10.77
CA THR A 9 -3.21 6.89 10.98
C THR A 9 -2.15 7.91 10.58
N ASN A 10 -1.14 8.11 11.44
CA ASN A 10 -0.03 9.01 11.15
C ASN A 10 1.05 8.27 10.38
N ILE A 11 1.38 8.76 9.18
CA ILE A 11 2.43 8.21 8.33
C ILE A 11 3.37 9.35 7.93
N ARG A 12 4.62 9.28 8.37
CA ARG A 12 5.67 10.29 8.11
C ARG A 12 5.21 11.73 8.44
N GLY A 13 4.50 11.89 9.56
CA GLY A 13 4.04 13.20 10.07
C GLY A 13 2.72 13.70 9.46
N LYS A 14 2.13 13.00 8.50
CA LYS A 14 0.81 13.33 7.93
C LYS A 14 -0.26 12.34 8.40
N LYS A 15 -1.47 12.84 8.58
CA LYS A 15 -2.63 12.02 8.96
C LYS A 15 -3.35 11.53 7.71
N TYR A 16 -3.73 10.25 7.70
CA TYR A 16 -4.48 9.61 6.61
C TYR A 16 -5.67 8.84 7.18
N VAL A 17 -6.80 8.89 6.48
CA VAL A 17 -7.99 8.11 6.81
C VAL A 17 -7.84 6.71 6.23
N GLU A 18 -8.14 5.68 7.02
CA GLU A 18 -8.18 4.29 6.56
C GLU A 18 -9.43 4.02 5.72
N VAL A 19 -9.37 3.04 4.82
CA VAL A 19 -10.50 2.69 3.95
C VAL A 19 -11.71 2.21 4.76
N ASN A 20 -11.47 1.40 5.80
CA ASN A 20 -12.52 0.91 6.70
C ASN A 20 -13.30 2.06 7.37
N GLU A 21 -12.64 3.17 7.74
CA GLU A 21 -13.31 4.34 8.32
C GLU A 21 -14.18 5.06 7.29
N ARG A 22 -13.75 5.12 6.02
CA ARG A 22 -14.58 5.66 4.93
C ARG A 22 -15.83 4.80 4.68
N ILE A 23 -15.66 3.47 4.64
CA ILE A 23 -16.77 2.52 4.48
C ILE A 23 -17.74 2.63 5.65
N LYS A 24 -17.23 2.70 6.89
CA LYS A 24 -18.04 2.83 8.10
C LYS A 24 -18.88 4.10 8.08
N PHE A 25 -18.27 5.25 7.77
CA PHE A 25 -18.99 6.51 7.59
C PHE A 25 -20.09 6.38 6.52
N PHE A 26 -19.74 5.86 5.34
CA PHE A 26 -20.69 5.69 4.23
C PHE A 26 -21.90 4.82 4.62
N ARG A 27 -21.69 3.77 5.43
CA ARG A 27 -22.77 2.89 5.88
C ARG A 27 -23.59 3.44 7.05
N GLN A 28 -23.07 4.39 7.81
CA GLN A 28 -23.74 4.96 8.99
C GLN A 28 -24.52 6.24 8.67
N GLU A 29 -24.16 6.96 7.62
CA GLU A 29 -24.83 8.22 7.27
C GLU A 29 -26.13 7.97 6.49
N ASP A 30 -27.22 8.54 6.97
CA ASP A 30 -28.57 8.38 6.38
C ASP A 30 -28.62 8.81 4.91
N GLN A 31 -27.84 9.82 4.51
CA GLN A 31 -27.78 10.31 3.12
C GLN A 31 -27.31 9.25 2.12
N TYR A 32 -26.53 8.23 2.58
CA TYR A 32 -26.03 7.14 1.74
C TYR A 32 -26.81 5.83 1.95
N LYS A 33 -27.93 5.88 2.64
CA LYS A 33 -28.77 4.71 2.86
C LYS A 33 -29.20 4.12 1.52
N ASN A 34 -29.03 2.80 1.39
CA ASN A 34 -29.32 2.04 0.17
C ASN A 34 -28.43 2.36 -1.05
N TRP A 35 -27.38 3.16 -0.89
CA TRP A 35 -26.40 3.37 -1.96
C TRP A 35 -25.51 2.13 -2.12
N GLY A 36 -25.13 1.85 -3.39
CA GLY A 36 -24.29 0.72 -3.76
C GLY A 36 -22.79 1.06 -3.73
N ILE A 37 -21.99 0.06 -3.37
CA ILE A 37 -20.57 0.01 -3.65
C ILE A 37 -20.40 -1.21 -4.56
N LEU A 38 -20.06 -1.00 -5.82
CA LEU A 38 -19.93 -2.04 -6.84
C LEU A 38 -18.48 -2.09 -7.29
N THR A 39 -17.90 -3.28 -7.30
CA THR A 39 -16.54 -3.51 -7.80
C THR A 39 -16.59 -4.37 -9.07
N ASP A 40 -15.72 -4.05 -10.02
CA ASP A 40 -15.51 -4.80 -11.25
C ASP A 40 -14.00 -4.91 -11.51
N PHE A 41 -13.60 -6.01 -12.15
CA PHE A 41 -12.21 -6.29 -12.48
C PHE A 41 -12.04 -6.37 -13.99
N PRO A 42 -11.84 -5.24 -14.70
CA PRO A 42 -11.59 -5.25 -16.15
C PRO A 42 -10.29 -5.95 -16.56
N LEU A 43 -9.38 -6.13 -15.58
CA LEU A 43 -8.17 -6.92 -15.77
C LEU A 43 -7.91 -7.71 -14.49
N ILE A 44 -7.78 -9.04 -14.62
CA ILE A 44 -7.32 -9.93 -13.55
C ILE A 44 -6.65 -11.15 -14.18
N ASP A 45 -5.40 -11.39 -13.81
CA ASP A 45 -4.63 -12.57 -14.21
C ASP A 45 -3.68 -13.00 -13.06
N SER A 46 -2.76 -13.94 -13.33
CA SER A 46 -1.84 -14.46 -12.32
C SER A 46 -0.81 -13.44 -11.84
N GLU A 47 -0.59 -12.34 -12.58
CA GLU A 47 0.49 -11.38 -12.35
C GLU A 47 -0.02 -10.01 -11.90
N GLN A 48 -1.22 -9.61 -12.29
CA GLN A 48 -1.74 -8.28 -12.04
C GLN A 48 -3.27 -8.25 -12.01
N CYS A 49 -3.82 -7.19 -11.43
CA CYS A 49 -5.24 -6.90 -11.49
C CYS A 49 -5.49 -5.39 -11.55
N MET A 50 -6.58 -5.02 -12.19
CA MET A 50 -7.18 -3.69 -12.13
C MET A 50 -8.59 -3.83 -11.58
N CYS A 51 -8.92 -3.03 -10.58
CA CYS A 51 -10.25 -2.94 -10.00
C CYS A 51 -10.82 -1.55 -10.23
N VAL A 52 -12.09 -1.50 -10.60
CA VAL A 52 -12.89 -0.28 -10.68
C VAL A 52 -14.02 -0.39 -9.67
N CYS A 53 -14.08 0.56 -8.76
CA CYS A 53 -15.19 0.68 -7.81
C CYS A 53 -16.10 1.83 -8.23
N THR A 54 -17.40 1.58 -8.32
CA THR A 54 -18.43 2.58 -8.63
C THR A 54 -19.38 2.72 -7.45
N ILE A 55 -19.61 3.94 -7.00
CA ILE A 55 -20.66 4.26 -6.03
C ILE A 55 -21.93 4.64 -6.78
N THR A 56 -23.02 4.00 -6.43
CA THR A 56 -24.33 4.25 -7.07
C THR A 56 -25.37 4.69 -6.07
N THR A 57 -26.28 5.55 -6.53
CA THR A 57 -27.52 5.89 -5.81
C THR A 57 -28.48 4.69 -5.83
N PRO A 58 -29.58 4.71 -5.02
CA PRO A 58 -30.57 3.63 -5.02
C PRO A 58 -31.28 3.38 -6.36
N ASP A 59 -31.36 4.40 -7.21
CA ASP A 59 -31.91 4.31 -8.57
C ASP A 59 -30.87 3.88 -9.62
N GLY A 60 -29.64 3.52 -9.18
CA GLY A 60 -28.58 2.97 -10.03
C GLY A 60 -27.72 4.00 -10.74
N GLN A 61 -27.86 5.30 -10.46
CA GLN A 61 -27.00 6.32 -11.04
C GLN A 61 -25.59 6.24 -10.44
N ALA A 62 -24.56 6.16 -11.29
CA ALA A 62 -23.16 6.27 -10.87
C ALA A 62 -22.83 7.71 -10.47
N VAL A 63 -22.32 7.90 -9.25
CA VAL A 63 -22.03 9.23 -8.67
C VAL A 63 -20.56 9.42 -8.33
N SER A 64 -19.81 8.35 -8.19
CA SER A 64 -18.37 8.39 -7.95
C SER A 64 -17.71 7.10 -8.44
N GLN A 65 -16.45 7.21 -8.83
CA GLN A 65 -15.65 6.06 -9.27
C GLN A 65 -14.22 6.16 -8.76
N GLY A 66 -13.63 5.02 -8.43
CA GLY A 66 -12.23 4.88 -8.06
C GLY A 66 -11.60 3.68 -8.77
N THR A 67 -10.38 3.84 -9.25
CA THR A 67 -9.63 2.79 -9.95
C THR A 67 -8.33 2.50 -9.21
N ALA A 68 -7.97 1.23 -9.09
CA ALA A 68 -6.68 0.76 -8.59
C ALA A 68 -6.09 -0.27 -9.54
N HIS A 69 -4.76 -0.39 -9.49
CA HIS A 69 -4.00 -1.40 -10.22
C HIS A 69 -2.91 -1.95 -9.31
N GLU A 70 -2.85 -3.26 -9.18
CA GLU A 70 -1.85 -3.94 -8.38
C GLU A 70 -1.16 -5.05 -9.17
N VAL A 71 0.14 -5.22 -8.89
CA VAL A 71 0.97 -6.27 -9.49
C VAL A 71 1.42 -7.23 -8.41
N ARG A 72 1.28 -8.54 -8.66
CA ARG A 72 1.71 -9.60 -7.74
C ARG A 72 3.19 -9.42 -7.40
N GLY A 73 3.53 -9.50 -6.11
CA GLY A 73 4.91 -9.37 -5.63
C GLY A 73 5.47 -7.95 -5.59
N ALA A 74 4.73 -6.92 -6.06
CA ALA A 74 5.20 -5.53 -6.04
C ALA A 74 5.30 -4.92 -4.62
N SER A 75 4.66 -5.53 -3.64
CA SER A 75 4.77 -5.20 -2.21
C SER A 75 4.58 -6.47 -1.37
N ASN A 76 4.84 -6.39 -0.06
CA ASN A 76 4.68 -7.57 0.81
C ASN A 76 3.24 -8.10 0.81
N ILE A 77 2.24 -7.23 0.85
CA ILE A 77 0.83 -7.64 0.79
C ILE A 77 0.49 -8.24 -0.57
N ASN A 78 1.07 -7.71 -1.66
CA ASN A 78 0.80 -8.16 -3.01
C ASN A 78 1.46 -9.51 -3.37
N LYS A 79 2.29 -10.08 -2.50
CA LYS A 79 2.81 -11.44 -2.68
C LYS A 79 1.71 -12.49 -2.57
N THR A 80 0.70 -12.24 -1.73
CA THR A 80 -0.38 -13.19 -1.41
C THR A 80 -1.77 -12.67 -1.68
N SER A 81 -1.99 -11.35 -1.64
CA SER A 81 -3.31 -10.72 -1.58
C SER A 81 -3.42 -9.48 -2.49
N TYR A 82 -2.84 -9.55 -3.71
CA TYR A 82 -2.84 -8.40 -4.63
C TYR A 82 -4.24 -8.06 -5.15
N VAL A 83 -5.14 -9.04 -5.27
CA VAL A 83 -6.53 -8.83 -5.73
C VAL A 83 -7.33 -8.10 -4.67
N GLU A 84 -7.31 -8.59 -3.43
CA GLU A 84 -8.03 -7.99 -2.30
C GLU A 84 -7.50 -6.59 -1.97
N ASN A 85 -6.18 -6.39 -2.09
CA ASN A 85 -5.55 -5.09 -1.91
C ASN A 85 -6.00 -4.10 -3.01
N CYS A 86 -6.07 -4.56 -4.26
CA CYS A 86 -6.55 -3.77 -5.40
C CYS A 86 -8.00 -3.33 -5.20
N GLU A 87 -8.88 -4.24 -4.77
CA GLU A 87 -10.29 -3.92 -4.49
C GLU A 87 -10.41 -2.90 -3.37
N THR A 88 -9.70 -3.11 -2.26
CA THR A 88 -9.70 -2.18 -1.12
C THR A 88 -9.26 -0.78 -1.54
N SER A 89 -8.20 -0.68 -2.34
CA SER A 89 -7.69 0.58 -2.86
C SER A 89 -8.71 1.29 -3.78
N ALA A 90 -9.38 0.54 -4.67
CA ALA A 90 -10.41 1.08 -5.56
C ALA A 90 -11.60 1.63 -4.77
N VAL A 91 -12.09 0.89 -3.76
CA VAL A 91 -13.16 1.32 -2.86
C VAL A 91 -12.77 2.58 -2.09
N GLY A 92 -11.56 2.59 -1.51
CA GLY A 92 -11.06 3.75 -0.79
C GLY A 92 -11.02 5.02 -1.64
N ARG A 93 -10.61 4.91 -2.90
CA ARG A 93 -10.59 6.02 -3.87
C ARG A 93 -11.99 6.48 -4.27
N ALA A 94 -12.91 5.55 -4.55
CA ALA A 94 -14.29 5.89 -4.92
C ALA A 94 -14.97 6.68 -3.79
N LEU A 95 -14.82 6.25 -2.54
CA LEU A 95 -15.38 6.95 -1.38
C LEU A 95 -14.71 8.31 -1.14
N ALA A 96 -13.40 8.43 -1.40
CA ALA A 96 -12.71 9.71 -1.32
C ALA A 96 -13.19 10.69 -2.41
N MET A 97 -13.37 10.21 -3.65
CA MET A 97 -13.89 11.04 -4.75
C MET A 97 -15.33 11.48 -4.50
N LEU A 98 -16.10 10.72 -3.70
CA LEU A 98 -17.42 11.12 -3.20
C LEU A 98 -17.36 12.22 -2.11
N GLY A 99 -16.17 12.53 -1.61
CA GLY A 99 -15.94 13.54 -0.57
C GLY A 99 -15.78 13.00 0.85
N ILE A 100 -15.70 11.67 1.02
CA ILE A 100 -15.63 11.04 2.35
C ILE A 100 -14.16 10.99 2.85
N GLY A 101 -13.90 11.69 3.97
CA GLY A 101 -12.59 11.67 4.64
C GLY A 101 -11.45 12.25 3.81
N ILE A 102 -11.72 13.33 3.05
CA ILE A 102 -10.74 14.01 2.18
C ILE A 102 -9.99 15.17 2.84
N ASP A 103 -10.31 15.51 4.09
CA ASP A 103 -9.70 16.65 4.79
C ASP A 103 -8.17 16.57 4.90
N THR A 104 -7.62 15.37 4.73
CA THR A 104 -6.18 15.12 4.81
C THR A 104 -5.58 14.70 3.47
N SER A 105 -6.24 13.81 2.75
CA SER A 105 -5.76 13.25 1.47
C SER A 105 -6.83 12.41 0.79
N ILE A 106 -6.81 12.37 -0.56
CA ILE A 106 -7.58 11.39 -1.35
C ILE A 106 -7.01 9.98 -1.13
N ALA A 107 -5.68 9.84 -1.12
CA ALA A 107 -5.05 8.56 -0.80
C ALA A 107 -5.38 8.12 0.62
N SER A 108 -5.67 6.85 0.80
CA SER A 108 -5.89 6.24 2.13
C SER A 108 -4.58 5.95 2.84
N ALA A 109 -4.64 5.70 4.14
CA ALA A 109 -3.49 5.27 4.93
C ALA A 109 -2.85 3.99 4.34
N ASN A 110 -3.66 3.05 3.91
CA ASN A 110 -3.23 1.78 3.30
C ASN A 110 -2.43 2.04 2.02
N GLU A 111 -2.96 2.83 1.08
CA GLU A 111 -2.28 3.16 -0.18
C GLU A 111 -0.92 3.85 0.05
N VAL A 112 -0.83 4.75 1.02
CA VAL A 112 0.43 5.46 1.33
C VAL A 112 1.45 4.51 1.95
N GLN A 113 1.04 3.61 2.85
CA GLN A 113 1.92 2.59 3.42
C GLN A 113 2.47 1.66 2.35
N ASP A 114 1.63 1.18 1.44
CA ASP A 114 2.05 0.32 0.33
C ASP A 114 3.00 1.03 -0.63
N ALA A 115 2.73 2.29 -0.96
CA ALA A 115 3.60 3.10 -1.80
C ALA A 115 4.98 3.30 -1.17
N ILE A 116 5.04 3.55 0.15
CA ILE A 116 6.30 3.67 0.90
C ILE A 116 7.05 2.34 0.89
N ALA A 117 6.38 1.23 1.17
CA ALA A 117 7.00 -0.09 1.17
C ALA A 117 7.58 -0.44 -0.21
N LYS A 118 6.85 -0.16 -1.30
CA LYS A 118 7.34 -0.30 -2.68
C LYS A 118 8.58 0.53 -2.95
N GLN A 119 8.60 1.80 -2.52
CA GLN A 119 9.76 2.69 -2.70
C GLN A 119 10.99 2.21 -1.94
N GLU A 120 10.80 1.73 -0.71
CA GLU A 120 11.89 1.19 0.11
C GLU A 120 12.47 -0.09 -0.50
N GLU A 121 11.64 -1.00 -0.99
CA GLU A 121 12.08 -2.22 -1.69
C GLU A 121 12.86 -1.88 -2.97
N LEU A 122 12.36 -0.94 -3.78
CA LEU A 122 13.05 -0.49 -5.00
C LEU A 122 14.39 0.16 -4.69
N SER A 123 14.51 0.91 -3.59
CA SER A 123 15.77 1.54 -3.18
C SER A 123 16.82 0.54 -2.70
N GLN A 124 16.39 -0.61 -2.18
CA GLN A 124 17.29 -1.66 -1.69
C GLN A 124 17.81 -2.59 -2.79
N LYS A 125 17.09 -2.76 -3.91
CA LYS A 125 17.50 -3.64 -5.03
C LYS A 125 18.91 -3.33 -5.59
N PRO A 126 19.30 -2.07 -5.83
CA PRO A 126 20.66 -1.75 -6.29
C PRO A 126 21.75 -2.09 -5.27
N LEU A 127 21.45 -1.90 -3.97
CA LEU A 127 22.37 -2.22 -2.89
C LEU A 127 22.60 -3.73 -2.77
N VAL A 128 21.51 -4.51 -2.84
CA VAL A 128 21.56 -5.98 -2.82
C VAL A 128 22.36 -6.51 -4.01
N HIS A 129 22.18 -5.94 -5.21
CA HIS A 129 22.94 -6.33 -6.40
C HIS A 129 24.45 -6.00 -6.28
N LYS A 130 24.78 -4.82 -5.74
CA LYS A 130 26.20 -4.45 -5.47
C LYS A 130 26.84 -5.37 -4.44
N LEU A 131 26.11 -5.72 -3.37
CA LEU A 131 26.57 -6.67 -2.35
C LEU A 131 26.77 -8.08 -2.91
N SER A 132 25.88 -8.54 -3.79
CA SER A 132 26.01 -9.82 -4.51
C SER A 132 27.31 -9.91 -5.26
N LYS A 133 27.59 -8.89 -6.06
CA LYS A 133 28.82 -8.81 -6.86
C LYS A 133 30.07 -8.71 -6.00
N ALA A 134 30.00 -8.03 -4.85
CA ALA A 134 31.14 -7.84 -3.95
C ALA A 134 31.47 -9.08 -3.10
N LEU A 135 30.45 -9.90 -2.79
CA LEU A 135 30.59 -11.11 -1.97
C LEU A 135 30.73 -12.39 -2.80
N ASP A 136 30.71 -12.25 -4.13
CA ASP A 136 30.71 -13.38 -5.09
C ASP A 136 29.65 -14.44 -4.70
N ALA A 137 28.45 -13.96 -4.42
CA ALA A 137 27.34 -14.77 -3.90
C ALA A 137 26.05 -14.51 -4.67
N PRO A 138 25.21 -15.55 -4.91
CA PRO A 138 23.87 -15.37 -5.47
C PRO A 138 23.03 -14.42 -4.62
N VAL A 139 22.17 -13.65 -5.26
CA VAL A 139 21.29 -12.65 -4.58
C VAL A 139 20.49 -13.28 -3.45
N GLU A 140 20.03 -14.52 -3.62
CA GLU A 140 19.24 -15.29 -2.65
C GLU A 140 19.98 -15.54 -1.31
N ASN A 141 21.32 -15.55 -1.34
CA ASN A 141 22.15 -15.87 -0.16
C ASN A 141 22.82 -14.65 0.48
N ILE A 142 22.62 -13.44 -0.06
CA ILE A 142 23.31 -12.22 0.40
C ILE A 142 22.89 -11.81 1.79
N MET A 143 21.59 -11.84 2.06
CA MET A 143 21.07 -11.45 3.37
C MET A 143 21.60 -12.37 4.47
N ASP A 144 21.66 -13.68 4.22
CA ASP A 144 22.20 -14.63 5.18
C ASP A 144 23.70 -14.43 5.41
N LYS A 145 24.48 -14.19 4.36
CA LYS A 145 25.92 -13.88 4.46
C LYS A 145 26.18 -12.53 5.14
N ALA A 146 25.41 -11.49 4.83
CA ALA A 146 25.54 -10.19 5.48
C ALA A 146 25.17 -10.28 6.97
N VAL A 147 24.08 -10.98 7.30
CA VAL A 147 23.68 -11.24 8.69
C VAL A 147 24.73 -12.09 9.42
N GLY A 148 25.26 -13.11 8.75
CA GLY A 148 26.35 -13.94 9.29
C GLY A 148 27.61 -13.12 9.59
N TYR A 149 28.01 -12.26 8.67
CA TYR A 149 29.14 -11.35 8.87
C TYR A 149 28.92 -10.39 10.04
N ILE A 150 27.75 -9.72 10.10
CA ILE A 150 27.41 -8.79 11.20
C ILE A 150 27.40 -9.52 12.55
N LYS A 151 26.86 -10.75 12.60
CA LYS A 151 26.83 -11.56 13.83
C LYS A 151 28.22 -11.99 14.30
N SER A 152 29.16 -12.18 13.39
CA SER A 152 30.53 -12.59 13.71
C SER A 152 31.41 -11.45 14.24
N GLN A 153 30.97 -10.19 14.11
CA GLN A 153 31.74 -9.02 14.57
C GLN A 153 31.39 -8.66 16.03
N SER A 154 32.40 -8.28 16.79
CA SER A 154 32.23 -7.84 18.18
C SER A 154 31.47 -6.52 18.32
N ASP A 155 31.58 -5.64 17.32
CA ASP A 155 30.84 -4.38 17.21
C ASP A 155 29.94 -4.39 15.99
N LYS A 156 28.73 -4.84 16.19
CA LYS A 156 27.71 -5.00 15.12
C LYS A 156 27.37 -3.72 14.38
N ARG A 157 27.41 -2.57 15.10
CA ARG A 157 27.06 -1.27 14.52
C ARG A 157 28.16 -0.79 13.57
N LYS A 158 29.44 -0.92 13.97
CA LYS A 158 30.58 -0.61 13.09
C LYS A 158 30.63 -1.50 11.86
N ALA A 159 30.32 -2.79 12.01
CA ALA A 159 30.25 -3.72 10.89
C ALA A 159 29.17 -3.34 9.89
N PHE A 160 28.00 -2.94 10.36
CA PHE A 160 26.90 -2.45 9.50
C PHE A 160 27.28 -1.16 8.77
N ASP A 161 27.84 -0.18 9.50
CA ASP A 161 28.27 1.11 8.95
C ASP A 161 29.41 0.93 7.92
N ALA A 162 30.34 -0.01 8.15
CA ALA A 162 31.40 -0.33 7.21
C ALA A 162 30.85 -0.94 5.90
N ILE A 163 29.88 -1.83 5.97
CA ILE A 163 29.19 -2.39 4.81
C ILE A 163 28.46 -1.29 4.05
N THR A 164 27.68 -0.45 4.74
CA THR A 164 26.94 0.66 4.13
C THR A 164 27.87 1.68 3.48
N LYS A 165 28.99 2.03 4.13
CA LYS A 165 29.97 2.98 3.59
C LYS A 165 30.72 2.44 2.35
N LYS A 166 30.96 1.12 2.30
CA LYS A 166 31.72 0.49 1.22
C LYS A 166 30.86 0.18 0.00
N TYR A 167 29.59 -0.13 0.21
CA TYR A 167 28.70 -0.66 -0.84
C TYR A 167 27.38 0.13 -1.00
N GLY A 168 27.11 1.14 -0.14
CA GLY A 168 25.94 2.04 -0.15
C GLY A 168 26.10 3.31 -1.05
#